data_f04544510908bd755b1150c99bf0644d
#
_entry.id   f04544510908bd755b1150c99bf0644d
#
_cell.length_a   1.000
_cell.length_b   1.000
_cell.length_c   1.000
_cell.angle_alpha   90.00
_cell.angle_beta   90.00
_cell.angle_gamma   90.00
#
_symmetry.space_group_name_H-M   'P 1'
#
loop_
_entity.id
_entity.type
_entity.pdbx_description
1 polymer ?
#
loop_
_entity_poly.entity_id
_entity_poly.type
_entity_poly.pdbx_seq_one_letter_code
_entity_poly.pdbx_strand_id
1 'polypeptide(L)'
;KGASSSLYGSDAIAGVINIITKKNRDKVSVSNTTRVGNYDDLLQSEIIGFSNGKLNSTTSVNMKHTGGWQNTTQEWYHHDLQEESVSKTVSRSTNFTLSQNFTYKASDKLSLSADASYYQKWIFRPVGPWKYYLYDYFYRNQDYALGLKYRLNDKRSYLTADASFGQYNYYFDYTGQE
;
A
#
# COMPACT_ATOMS: atom_id res chain seq x y z
N LYS A 1 -10.40 23.27 -3.04
CA LYS A 1 -9.41 23.35 -4.13
C LYS A 1 -8.41 24.45 -3.76
N GLY A 2 -7.21 24.11 -3.38
CA GLY A 2 -6.11 25.02 -3.04
C GLY A 2 -4.99 24.25 -2.34
N ALA A 3 -3.81 24.86 -2.26
CA ALA A 3 -2.67 24.29 -1.56
C ALA A 3 -3.01 24.09 -0.09
N SER A 4 -3.06 22.84 0.34
CA SER A 4 -3.32 22.46 1.74
C SER A 4 -2.01 22.24 2.53
N SER A 5 -0.92 22.79 2.02
CA SER A 5 0.43 22.63 2.59
C SER A 5 0.57 23.16 4.01
N SER A 6 -0.24 24.15 4.39
CA SER A 6 -0.27 24.68 5.75
C SER A 6 -0.80 23.71 6.81
N LEU A 7 -1.64 22.73 6.38
CA LEU A 7 -2.24 21.73 7.27
C LEU A 7 -1.63 20.33 7.10
N TYR A 8 -1.13 20.00 5.91
CA TYR A 8 -0.72 18.65 5.55
C TYR A 8 0.73 18.53 5.05
N GLY A 9 1.50 19.61 5.15
CA GLY A 9 2.92 19.63 4.77
C GLY A 9 3.18 19.99 3.32
N SER A 10 4.47 20.10 2.96
CA SER A 10 4.95 20.56 1.67
C SER A 10 4.51 19.72 0.46
N ASP A 11 4.20 18.45 0.69
CA ASP A 11 3.85 17.49 -0.38
C ASP A 11 2.39 17.60 -0.83
N ALA A 12 1.58 18.41 -0.15
CA ALA A 12 0.16 18.61 -0.43
C ALA A 12 -0.13 19.66 -1.55
N ILE A 13 0.77 19.80 -2.49
CA ILE A 13 0.66 20.82 -3.58
C ILE A 13 -0.49 20.51 -4.55
N ALA A 14 -0.69 19.24 -4.89
CA ALA A 14 -1.71 18.80 -5.84
C ALA A 14 -3.06 18.46 -5.17
N GLY A 15 -3.08 18.26 -3.88
CA GLY A 15 -4.26 17.91 -3.09
C GLY A 15 -3.95 16.91 -1.98
N VAL A 16 -4.95 16.69 -1.13
CA VAL A 16 -4.88 15.74 -0.02
C VAL A 16 -6.04 14.77 -0.10
N ILE A 17 -5.75 13.48 0.02
CA ILE A 17 -6.75 12.42 0.20
C ILE A 17 -6.67 12.00 1.67
N ASN A 18 -7.67 12.39 2.45
CA ASN A 18 -7.78 11.96 3.84
C ASN A 18 -8.64 10.71 3.93
N ILE A 19 -8.03 9.56 4.24
CA ILE A 19 -8.72 8.29 4.41
C ILE A 19 -9.01 8.10 5.91
N ILE A 20 -10.27 8.24 6.28
CA ILE A 20 -10.72 7.98 7.66
C ILE A 20 -11.19 6.54 7.75
N THR A 21 -10.42 5.70 8.42
CA THR A 21 -10.79 4.29 8.64
C THR A 21 -11.91 4.18 9.68
N LYS A 22 -12.82 3.24 9.46
CA LYS A 22 -13.87 2.93 10.43
C LYS A 22 -13.23 2.36 11.71
N LYS A 23 -13.60 2.93 12.86
CA LYS A 23 -13.23 2.33 14.14
C LYS A 23 -14.03 1.06 14.35
N ASN A 24 -13.34 0.00 14.77
CA ASN A 24 -14.01 -1.23 15.16
C ASN A 24 -14.91 -0.96 16.38
N ARG A 25 -16.18 -1.37 16.30
CA ARG A 25 -17.17 -1.23 17.38
C ARG A 25 -17.33 -2.51 18.17
N ASP A 26 -17.02 -3.64 17.57
CA ASP A 26 -17.10 -4.95 18.19
C ASP A 26 -15.84 -5.26 18.99
N LYS A 27 -15.96 -6.11 20.00
CA LYS A 27 -14.80 -6.54 20.79
C LYS A 27 -13.77 -7.23 19.92
N VAL A 28 -14.24 -8.06 19.00
CA VAL A 28 -13.44 -8.72 17.96
C VAL A 28 -14.22 -8.70 16.67
N SER A 29 -13.58 -8.37 15.59
CA SER A 29 -14.14 -8.50 14.24
C SER A 29 -13.12 -9.13 13.31
N VAL A 30 -13.58 -9.99 12.44
CA VAL A 30 -12.77 -10.63 11.40
C VAL A 30 -13.51 -10.46 10.09
N SER A 31 -12.79 -10.02 9.07
CA SER A 31 -13.29 -9.95 7.71
C SER A 31 -12.30 -10.63 6.78
N ASN A 32 -12.81 -11.52 5.94
CA ASN A 32 -12.06 -12.16 4.89
C ASN A 32 -12.68 -11.81 3.55
N THR A 33 -11.85 -11.55 2.56
CA THR A 33 -12.27 -11.38 1.17
C THR A 33 -11.33 -12.15 0.27
N THR A 34 -11.87 -13.12 -0.44
CA THR A 34 -11.14 -13.85 -1.47
C THR A 34 -11.78 -13.57 -2.82
N ARG A 35 -11.01 -13.19 -3.80
CA ARG A 35 -11.44 -13.01 -5.18
C ARG A 35 -10.50 -13.74 -6.12
N VAL A 36 -11.08 -14.50 -7.02
CA VAL A 36 -10.39 -15.21 -8.10
C VAL A 36 -10.94 -14.72 -9.43
N GLY A 37 -10.10 -14.47 -10.37
CA GLY A 37 -10.46 -13.99 -11.70
C GLY A 37 -9.64 -14.64 -12.80
N ASN A 38 -9.91 -14.21 -14.03
CA ASN A 38 -9.14 -14.63 -15.19
C ASN A 38 -7.69 -14.12 -15.10
N TYR A 39 -6.79 -14.74 -15.86
CA TYR A 39 -5.37 -14.37 -15.91
C TYR A 39 -4.62 -14.53 -14.58
N ASP A 40 -4.98 -15.57 -13.83
CA ASP A 40 -4.44 -15.86 -12.49
C ASP A 40 -4.62 -14.68 -11.50
N ASP A 41 -5.71 -13.91 -11.67
CA ASP A 41 -6.02 -12.84 -10.73
C ASP A 41 -6.53 -13.45 -9.42
N LEU A 42 -5.77 -13.22 -8.35
CA LEU A 42 -6.08 -13.65 -7.00
C LEU A 42 -5.95 -12.46 -6.05
N LEU A 43 -7.00 -12.19 -5.29
CA LEU A 43 -6.97 -11.28 -4.16
C LEU A 43 -7.35 -12.02 -2.90
N GLN A 44 -6.50 -11.93 -1.89
CA GLN A 44 -6.76 -12.38 -0.53
C GLN A 44 -6.60 -11.18 0.40
N SER A 45 -7.63 -10.87 1.18
CA SER A 45 -7.63 -9.76 2.14
C SER A 45 -8.22 -10.22 3.47
N GLU A 46 -7.45 -10.04 4.53
CA GLU A 46 -7.82 -10.35 5.91
C GLU A 46 -7.79 -9.06 6.72
N ILE A 47 -8.82 -8.81 7.49
CA ILE A 47 -8.87 -7.69 8.43
C ILE A 47 -9.31 -8.24 9.78
N ILE A 48 -8.48 -8.03 10.81
CA ILE A 48 -8.76 -8.42 12.18
C ILE A 48 -8.82 -7.16 13.04
N GLY A 49 -9.94 -6.92 13.66
CA GLY A 49 -10.17 -5.79 14.56
C GLY A 49 -10.38 -6.25 16.00
N PHE A 50 -9.82 -5.48 16.93
CA PHE A 50 -10.04 -5.65 18.36
C PHE A 50 -10.38 -4.31 19.00
N SER A 51 -11.36 -4.31 19.90
CA SER A 51 -11.73 -3.12 20.69
C SER A 51 -12.20 -3.47 22.09
N ASN A 52 -11.64 -2.81 23.11
CA ASN A 52 -12.09 -2.93 24.49
C ASN A 52 -12.56 -1.59 25.10
N GLY A 53 -12.90 -0.62 24.24
CA GLY A 53 -13.31 0.73 24.66
C GLY A 53 -12.15 1.70 24.88
N LYS A 54 -11.02 1.28 25.39
CA LYS A 54 -9.80 2.08 25.54
C LYS A 54 -8.81 1.84 24.40
N LEU A 55 -8.61 0.59 24.03
CA LEU A 55 -7.71 0.19 22.96
C LEU A 55 -8.53 -0.24 21.73
N ASN A 56 -8.20 0.31 20.58
CA ASN A 56 -8.60 -0.21 19.28
C ASN A 56 -7.33 -0.67 18.54
N SER A 57 -7.40 -1.86 17.98
CA SER A 57 -6.35 -2.43 17.14
C SER A 57 -6.97 -2.95 15.86
N THR A 58 -6.34 -2.69 14.73
CA THR A 58 -6.74 -3.25 13.45
C THR A 58 -5.50 -3.72 12.72
N THR A 59 -5.49 -5.02 12.41
CA THR A 59 -4.48 -5.64 11.56
C THR A 59 -5.10 -5.92 10.21
N SER A 60 -4.45 -5.55 9.12
CA SER A 60 -4.87 -5.96 7.79
C SER A 60 -3.72 -6.60 7.01
N VAL A 61 -4.03 -7.69 6.34
CA VAL A 61 -3.12 -8.40 5.45
C VAL A 61 -3.78 -8.47 4.09
N ASN A 62 -3.09 -8.03 3.04
CA ASN A 62 -3.58 -8.13 1.68
C ASN A 62 -2.51 -8.75 0.79
N MET A 63 -2.92 -9.69 -0.02
CA MET A 63 -2.11 -10.27 -1.07
C MET A 63 -2.89 -10.19 -2.38
N LYS A 64 -2.26 -9.67 -3.41
CA LYS A 64 -2.80 -9.66 -4.77
C LYS A 64 -1.78 -10.24 -5.73
N HIS A 65 -2.21 -11.20 -6.51
CA HIS A 65 -1.44 -11.78 -7.62
C HIS A 65 -2.20 -11.60 -8.94
N THR A 66 -1.46 -11.42 -10.02
CA THR A 66 -1.99 -11.52 -11.39
C THR A 66 -0.93 -12.14 -12.29
N GLY A 67 -1.34 -13.05 -13.15
CA GLY A 67 -0.50 -13.64 -14.19
C GLY A 67 -0.18 -12.67 -15.33
N GLY A 68 -0.88 -11.51 -15.34
CA GLY A 68 -0.78 -10.53 -16.41
C GLY A 68 -1.59 -10.91 -17.63
N TRP A 69 -1.85 -9.96 -18.50
CA TRP A 69 -2.63 -10.16 -19.71
C TRP A 69 -2.13 -9.25 -20.83
N GLN A 70 -2.46 -9.63 -22.03
CA GLN A 70 -2.13 -8.91 -23.25
C GLN A 70 -3.40 -8.47 -23.96
N ASN A 71 -3.49 -7.18 -24.23
CA ASN A 71 -4.67 -6.59 -24.89
C ASN A 71 -4.51 -6.48 -26.41
N THR A 72 -3.29 -6.53 -26.90
CA THR A 72 -2.99 -6.41 -28.33
C THR A 72 -2.00 -7.50 -28.74
N THR A 73 -2.17 -7.99 -29.95
CA THR A 73 -1.21 -8.86 -30.64
C THR A 73 -0.12 -8.04 -31.33
N GLN A 74 0.17 -6.85 -30.85
CA GLN A 74 1.23 -6.03 -31.43
C GLN A 74 2.57 -6.68 -31.12
N GLU A 75 3.07 -7.40 -32.09
CA GLU A 75 4.40 -7.93 -32.16
C GLU A 75 5.34 -6.82 -32.56
N TRP A 76 6.34 -6.55 -31.72
CA TRP A 76 7.42 -5.64 -32.11
C TRP A 76 8.52 -6.46 -32.73
N TYR A 77 8.66 -6.35 -34.04
CA TYR A 77 9.77 -6.96 -34.78
C TYR A 77 11.00 -6.07 -34.61
N HIS A 78 12.05 -6.62 -34.01
CA HIS A 78 13.33 -5.94 -33.94
C HIS A 78 14.14 -6.30 -35.18
N HIS A 79 14.31 -5.34 -36.08
CA HIS A 79 14.92 -5.54 -37.40
C HIS A 79 16.34 -6.11 -37.33
N ASP A 80 17.10 -5.75 -36.28
CA ASP A 80 18.51 -6.17 -36.14
C ASP A 80 18.69 -7.55 -35.51
N LEU A 81 17.67 -8.09 -34.84
CA LEU A 81 17.77 -9.35 -34.08
C LEU A 81 16.95 -10.48 -34.69
N GLN A 82 16.12 -10.22 -35.68
CA GLN A 82 15.17 -11.18 -36.29
C GLN A 82 14.32 -11.96 -35.27
N GLU A 83 14.03 -11.35 -34.10
CA GLU A 83 13.26 -11.95 -33.02
C GLU A 83 11.96 -11.22 -32.80
N GLU A 84 10.87 -11.97 -32.69
CA GLU A 84 9.56 -11.48 -32.30
C GLU A 84 9.50 -11.33 -30.78
N SER A 85 9.15 -10.14 -30.29
CA SER A 85 8.91 -9.92 -28.88
C SER A 85 7.46 -9.57 -28.63
N VAL A 86 6.83 -10.30 -27.72
CA VAL A 86 5.45 -10.05 -27.31
C VAL A 86 5.45 -9.21 -26.05
N SER A 87 4.93 -7.99 -26.16
CA SER A 87 4.77 -7.10 -25.01
C SER A 87 3.44 -7.35 -24.31
N LYS A 88 3.45 -7.65 -23.03
CA LYS A 88 2.23 -7.74 -22.21
C LYS A 88 1.73 -6.36 -21.82
N THR A 89 0.42 -6.12 -21.94
CA THR A 89 -0.23 -4.89 -21.51
C THR A 89 -0.17 -4.73 -19.99
N VAL A 90 -0.35 -5.83 -19.26
CA VAL A 90 -0.17 -5.90 -17.81
C VAL A 90 0.78 -7.04 -17.49
N SER A 91 1.85 -6.71 -16.79
CA SER A 91 2.86 -7.69 -16.38
C SER A 91 2.38 -8.53 -15.21
N ARG A 92 2.85 -9.78 -15.16
CA ARG A 92 2.68 -10.62 -13.98
C ARG A 92 3.24 -9.90 -12.75
N SER A 93 2.47 -9.86 -11.68
CA SER A 93 2.91 -9.22 -10.44
C SER A 93 2.30 -9.85 -9.20
N THR A 94 3.01 -9.71 -8.09
CA THR A 94 2.52 -10.08 -6.77
C THR A 94 2.73 -8.90 -5.82
N ASN A 95 1.67 -8.50 -5.13
CA ASN A 95 1.71 -7.46 -4.11
C ASN A 95 1.38 -8.08 -2.76
N PHE A 96 2.06 -7.62 -1.74
CA PHE A 96 1.78 -7.95 -0.35
C PHE A 96 1.73 -6.66 0.47
N THR A 97 0.72 -6.53 1.32
CA THR A 97 0.59 -5.42 2.26
C THR A 97 0.24 -5.96 3.63
N LEU A 98 0.96 -5.52 4.64
CA LEU A 98 0.65 -5.72 6.04
C LEU A 98 0.51 -4.35 6.69
N SER A 99 -0.59 -4.11 7.39
CA SER A 99 -0.79 -2.86 8.13
C SER A 99 -1.29 -3.16 9.54
N GLN A 100 -0.82 -2.37 10.48
CA GLN A 100 -1.23 -2.41 11.87
C GLN A 100 -1.56 -1.00 12.34
N ASN A 101 -2.75 -0.83 12.88
CA ASN A 101 -3.18 0.44 13.48
C ASN A 101 -3.53 0.21 14.94
N PHE A 102 -3.07 1.11 15.80
CA PHE A 102 -3.43 1.17 17.21
C PHE A 102 -4.00 2.54 17.55
N THR A 103 -5.02 2.57 18.35
CA THR A 103 -5.50 3.80 19.02
C THR A 103 -5.78 3.48 20.47
N TYR A 104 -5.14 4.23 21.38
CA TYR A 104 -5.28 4.05 22.81
C TYR A 104 -5.80 5.33 23.46
N LYS A 105 -6.92 5.24 24.16
CA LYS A 105 -7.47 6.31 25.00
C LYS A 105 -6.84 6.22 26.38
N ALA A 106 -5.77 6.97 26.61
CA ALA A 106 -5.09 7.00 27.90
C ALA A 106 -5.95 7.65 28.98
N SER A 107 -6.76 8.65 28.59
CA SER A 107 -7.75 9.30 29.44
C SER A 107 -8.90 9.89 28.60
N ASP A 108 -9.87 10.51 29.22
CA ASP A 108 -10.95 11.22 28.50
C ASP A 108 -10.43 12.39 27.66
N LYS A 109 -9.24 12.89 27.97
CA LYS A 109 -8.60 14.00 27.27
C LYS A 109 -7.50 13.58 26.33
N LEU A 110 -6.83 12.44 26.57
CA LEU A 110 -5.64 12.02 25.86
C LEU A 110 -5.88 10.75 25.05
N SER A 111 -5.65 10.82 23.76
CA SER A 111 -5.62 9.67 22.85
C SER A 111 -4.26 9.60 22.15
N LEU A 112 -3.73 8.40 22.03
CA LEU A 112 -2.51 8.08 21.32
C LEU A 112 -2.83 7.19 20.13
N SER A 113 -2.11 7.33 19.03
CA SER A 113 -2.18 6.41 17.89
C SER A 113 -0.80 5.97 17.46
N ALA A 114 -0.73 4.77 16.94
CA ALA A 114 0.46 4.23 16.31
C ALA A 114 0.05 3.43 15.08
N ASP A 115 0.70 3.68 13.99
CA ASP A 115 0.45 3.05 12.71
C ASP A 115 1.77 2.49 12.16
N ALA A 116 1.70 1.30 11.60
CA ALA A 116 2.82 0.68 10.89
C ALA A 116 2.28 0.02 9.63
N SER A 117 2.98 0.19 8.52
CA SER A 117 2.68 -0.51 7.29
C SER A 117 3.93 -1.05 6.61
N TYR A 118 3.76 -2.19 6.00
CA TYR A 118 4.75 -2.81 5.13
C TYR A 118 4.08 -3.12 3.80
N TYR A 119 4.68 -2.67 2.72
CA TYR A 119 4.25 -2.97 1.37
C TYR A 119 5.41 -3.54 0.57
N GLN A 120 5.12 -4.61 -0.16
CA GLN A 120 6.05 -5.18 -1.13
C GLN A 120 5.31 -5.45 -2.43
N LYS A 121 5.93 -5.11 -3.55
CA LYS A 121 5.46 -5.47 -4.87
C LYS A 121 6.61 -6.06 -5.68
N TRP A 122 6.34 -7.17 -6.29
CA TRP A 122 7.22 -7.80 -7.25
C TRP A 122 6.53 -7.79 -8.61
N ILE A 123 7.16 -7.22 -9.62
CA ILE A 123 6.72 -7.25 -11.00
C ILE A 123 7.71 -8.10 -11.76
N PHE A 124 7.22 -9.26 -12.20
CA PHE A 124 7.95 -10.12 -13.09
C PHE A 124 7.93 -9.46 -14.44
N ARG A 125 9.00 -8.88 -14.75
CA ARG A 125 9.40 -8.34 -15.99
C ARG A 125 8.31 -8.07 -17.03
N PRO A 126 8.06 -6.84 -17.38
CA PRO A 126 7.43 -6.51 -18.63
C PRO A 126 8.38 -6.94 -19.75
N VAL A 127 7.96 -7.89 -20.57
CA VAL A 127 8.70 -8.23 -21.78
C VAL A 127 8.69 -7.00 -22.67
N GLY A 128 9.80 -6.29 -22.72
CA GLY A 128 10.03 -5.20 -23.66
C GLY A 128 10.65 -5.71 -24.95
N PRO A 129 10.72 -4.88 -26.01
CA PRO A 129 11.34 -5.23 -27.27
C PRO A 129 12.84 -5.51 -27.17
N TRP A 130 13.44 -5.28 -26.01
CA TRP A 130 14.88 -5.41 -25.77
C TRP A 130 15.15 -6.62 -24.88
N LYS A 131 15.50 -7.74 -25.48
CA LYS A 131 15.83 -9.00 -24.80
C LYS A 131 17.00 -8.87 -23.81
N TYR A 132 17.81 -7.82 -23.93
CA TYR A 132 18.99 -7.58 -23.10
C TYR A 132 18.69 -6.92 -21.73
N TYR A 133 17.47 -6.43 -21.51
CA TYR A 133 17.09 -5.78 -20.25
C TYR A 133 16.10 -6.63 -19.47
N LEU A 134 16.54 -7.85 -19.13
CA LEU A 134 15.76 -8.82 -18.38
C LEU A 134 15.90 -8.56 -16.88
N TYR A 135 15.06 -7.73 -16.30
CA TYR A 135 15.08 -7.50 -14.86
C TYR A 135 13.66 -7.44 -14.29
N ASP A 136 13.52 -7.99 -13.09
CA ASP A 136 12.31 -7.86 -12.29
C ASP A 136 12.37 -6.56 -11.48
N TYR A 137 11.20 -5.99 -11.20
CA TYR A 137 11.09 -4.81 -10.37
C TYR A 137 10.62 -5.19 -8.98
N PHE A 138 11.34 -4.72 -7.98
CA PHE A 138 10.98 -4.84 -6.58
C PHE A 138 10.72 -3.48 -5.97
N TYR A 139 9.56 -3.36 -5.34
CA TYR A 139 9.18 -2.20 -4.54
C TYR A 139 8.99 -2.65 -3.11
N ARG A 140 9.55 -1.91 -2.17
CA ARG A 140 9.36 -2.14 -0.74
C ARG A 140 9.17 -0.81 -0.03
N ASN A 141 8.04 -0.68 0.67
CA ASN A 141 7.74 0.46 1.51
C ASN A 141 7.57 0.02 2.95
N GLN A 142 8.04 0.84 3.86
CA GLN A 142 7.81 0.73 5.29
C GLN A 142 7.44 2.11 5.80
N ASP A 143 6.27 2.23 6.40
CA ASP A 143 5.77 3.48 6.93
C ASP A 143 5.37 3.29 8.39
N TYR A 144 5.74 4.26 9.21
CA TYR A 144 5.45 4.30 10.62
C TYR A 144 4.92 5.68 10.98
N ALA A 145 3.89 5.74 11.79
CA ALA A 145 3.37 7.00 12.28
C ALA A 145 2.98 6.89 13.76
N LEU A 146 3.19 7.96 14.49
CA LEU A 146 2.74 8.14 15.85
C LEU A 146 1.92 9.41 15.93
N GLY A 147 0.80 9.37 16.64
CA GLY A 147 -0.07 10.50 16.82
C GLY A 147 -0.46 10.69 18.28
N LEU A 148 -0.61 11.93 18.67
CA LEU A 148 -1.12 12.35 19.96
C LEU A 148 -2.26 13.33 19.73
N LYS A 149 -3.36 13.15 20.45
CA LYS A 149 -4.49 14.08 20.47
C LYS A 149 -4.87 14.38 21.91
N TYR A 150 -4.72 15.65 22.32
CA TYR A 150 -5.09 16.12 23.64
C TYR A 150 -6.26 17.10 23.55
N ARG A 151 -7.36 16.81 24.26
CA ARG A 151 -8.54 17.67 24.34
C ARG A 151 -8.34 18.76 25.40
N LEU A 152 -8.49 19.99 25.00
CA LEU A 152 -8.51 21.13 25.91
C LEU A 152 -9.81 21.18 26.71
N ASN A 153 -9.92 22.12 27.68
CA ASN A 153 -11.04 22.19 28.61
C ASN A 153 -12.39 22.55 27.97
N ASP A 154 -12.39 23.20 26.84
CA ASP A 154 -13.56 23.73 26.15
C ASP A 154 -14.27 22.71 25.21
N LYS A 155 -14.10 21.44 25.36
CA LYS A 155 -14.72 20.35 24.59
C LYS A 155 -14.63 20.44 23.05
N ARG A 156 -14.32 21.61 22.50
CA ARG A 156 -14.23 21.86 21.04
C ARG A 156 -12.80 21.97 20.56
N SER A 157 -11.88 22.40 21.41
CA SER A 157 -10.47 22.57 21.05
C SER A 157 -9.63 21.37 21.45
N TYR A 158 -8.68 21.02 20.61
CA TYR A 158 -7.71 19.97 20.88
C TYR A 158 -6.35 20.32 20.27
N LEU A 159 -5.31 19.81 20.88
CA LEU A 159 -3.96 19.83 20.38
C LEU A 159 -3.66 18.47 19.72
N THR A 160 -3.06 18.48 18.54
CA THR A 160 -2.52 17.27 17.89
C THR A 160 -1.03 17.43 17.67
N ALA A 161 -0.32 16.32 17.80
CA ALA A 161 1.06 16.18 17.40
C ALA A 161 1.21 14.85 16.67
N ASP A 162 1.79 14.89 15.48
CA ASP A 162 1.97 13.72 14.64
C ASP A 162 3.42 13.66 14.18
N ALA A 163 3.97 12.45 14.16
CA ALA A 163 5.30 12.17 13.63
C ALA A 163 5.21 10.95 12.71
N SER A 164 5.88 11.00 11.57
CA SER A 164 5.90 9.88 10.64
C SER A 164 7.30 9.66 10.07
N PHE A 165 7.59 8.42 9.76
CA PHE A 165 8.79 7.99 9.06
C PHE A 165 8.41 6.99 7.99
N GLY A 166 8.89 7.21 6.77
CA GLY A 166 8.70 6.31 5.65
C GLY A 166 10.03 5.96 4.99
N GLN A 167 10.17 4.72 4.60
CA GLN A 167 11.31 4.24 3.82
C GLN A 167 10.80 3.57 2.56
N TYR A 168 11.27 4.02 1.42
CA TYR A 168 10.97 3.47 0.11
C TYR A 168 12.24 2.90 -0.52
N ASN A 169 12.19 1.64 -0.93
CA ASN A 169 13.24 0.97 -1.66
C ASN A 169 12.69 0.48 -3.01
N TYR A 170 13.45 0.74 -4.04
CA TYR A 170 13.20 0.27 -5.39
C TYR A 170 14.50 -0.29 -5.95
N TYR A 171 14.46 -1.50 -6.45
CA TYR A 171 15.63 -2.14 -7.05
C TYR A 171 15.23 -3.05 -8.20
N PHE A 172 16.19 -3.30 -9.07
CA PHE A 172 16.09 -4.23 -10.18
C PHE A 172 16.84 -5.51 -9.85
N ASP A 173 16.30 -6.63 -10.24
CA ASP A 173 17.00 -7.90 -10.19
C ASP A 173 17.33 -8.35 -11.61
N TYR A 174 18.61 -8.48 -11.91
CA TYR A 174 19.15 -8.92 -13.20
C TYR A 174 19.35 -10.44 -13.24
N THR A 175 18.51 -11.23 -12.60
CA THR A 175 18.59 -12.69 -12.64
C THR A 175 18.27 -13.19 -14.03
N GLY A 176 19.27 -13.43 -14.85
CA GLY A 176 19.12 -14.00 -16.18
C GLY A 176 20.18 -13.58 -17.19
N GLN A 177 21.24 -12.95 -16.77
CA GLN A 177 22.45 -12.79 -17.57
C GLN A 177 23.44 -13.90 -17.18
N GLU A 178 23.27 -15.09 -17.72
CA GLU A 178 24.32 -16.06 -17.99
C GLU A 178 24.47 -16.20 -19.51
#